data_314bedd1029ade95b16edc58e436d5fc
#
_entry.id   314bedd1029ade95b16edc58e436d5fc
#
_cell.length_a   1.000
_cell.length_b   1.000
_cell.length_c   1.000
_cell.angle_alpha   90.00
_cell.angle_beta   90.00
_cell.angle_gamma   90.00
#
_symmetry.space_group_name_H-M   'P 1'
#
loop_
_entity.id
_entity.type
_entity.pdbx_description
1 polymer ?
#
loop_
_entity_poly.entity_id
_entity_poly.type
_entity_poly.pdbx_seq_one_letter_code
_entity_poly.pdbx_strand_id
1 'polypeptide(L)'
;MKVSVNNNLYLSEYFNELPVKKVNKIIRNIIRGKFQPGIFVISISDDENSQLEITPAYIFLQPYYKERHIEIVGLAESHNTAVEDVLVRMTDDCYKLYGNCNFKIYFKDRLNGEVSS
;
A
#
# COMPACT_ATOMS: atom_id res chain seq x y z
N MET A 1 4.58 15.43 1.46
CA MET A 1 3.92 14.15 1.77
C MET A 1 4.85 13.25 2.56
N LYS A 2 4.37 12.72 3.65
CA LYS A 2 5.11 11.71 4.40
C LYS A 2 4.65 10.33 3.97
N VAL A 3 5.59 9.47 3.66
CA VAL A 3 5.29 8.11 3.20
C VAL A 3 5.97 7.12 4.12
N SER A 4 5.20 6.19 4.64
CA SER A 4 5.75 5.01 5.30
C SER A 4 5.34 3.77 4.51
N VAL A 5 6.11 2.70 4.65
CA VAL A 5 5.85 1.45 3.97
C VAL A 5 5.64 0.38 5.01
N ASN A 6 4.51 -0.32 4.90
CA ASN A 6 4.20 -1.37 5.85
C ASN A 6 5.18 -2.54 5.69
N ASN A 7 5.58 -3.15 6.79
CA ASN A 7 6.47 -4.30 6.76
C ASN A 7 5.86 -5.51 6.07
N ASN A 8 4.53 -5.59 6.06
CA ASN A 8 3.80 -6.65 5.38
C ASN A 8 3.25 -6.11 4.05
N LEU A 9 4.15 -5.73 3.15
CA LEU A 9 3.78 -5.15 1.87
C LEU A 9 3.20 -6.23 0.96
N TYR A 10 1.98 -6.02 0.49
CA TYR A 10 1.35 -6.92 -0.46
C TYR A 10 1.73 -6.52 -1.88
N LEU A 11 2.15 -7.50 -2.67
CA LEU A 11 2.52 -7.27 -4.06
C LEU A 11 1.62 -8.11 -4.95
N SER A 12 1.22 -7.54 -6.10
CA SER A 12 0.58 -8.33 -7.14
C SER A 12 1.55 -9.39 -7.63
N GLU A 13 1.04 -10.40 -8.30
CA GLU A 13 1.88 -11.46 -8.84
C GLU A 13 3.03 -10.90 -9.69
N TYR A 14 2.72 -9.92 -10.54
CA TYR A 14 3.72 -9.28 -11.37
C TYR A 14 4.86 -8.66 -10.55
N PHE A 15 4.54 -7.87 -9.53
CA PHE A 15 5.56 -7.24 -8.70
C PHE A 15 6.26 -8.22 -7.78
N ASN A 16 5.57 -9.27 -7.39
CA ASN A 16 6.17 -10.30 -6.54
C ASN A 16 7.27 -11.07 -7.27
N GLU A 17 7.21 -11.14 -8.59
CA GLU A 17 8.22 -11.79 -9.41
C GLU A 17 9.41 -10.90 -9.70
N LEU A 18 9.32 -9.60 -9.44
CA LEU A 18 10.43 -8.70 -9.66
C LEU A 18 11.48 -8.82 -8.56
N PRO A 19 12.75 -8.56 -8.88
CA PRO A 19 13.78 -8.48 -7.85
C PRO A 19 13.43 -7.44 -6.78
N VAL A 20 13.76 -7.73 -5.54
CA VAL A 20 13.51 -6.82 -4.42
C VAL A 20 14.08 -5.43 -4.68
N LYS A 21 15.23 -5.35 -5.32
CA LYS A 21 15.86 -4.07 -5.65
C LYS A 21 14.97 -3.20 -6.55
N LYS A 22 14.26 -3.82 -7.50
CA LYS A 22 13.36 -3.09 -8.39
C LYS A 22 12.14 -2.57 -7.63
N VAL A 23 11.57 -3.38 -6.77
CA VAL A 23 10.43 -2.97 -5.95
C VAL A 23 10.85 -1.81 -5.04
N ASN A 24 11.98 -1.91 -4.40
CA ASN A 24 12.49 -0.84 -3.54
C ASN A 24 12.74 0.45 -4.32
N LYS A 25 13.21 0.34 -5.56
CA LYS A 25 13.41 1.51 -6.41
C LYS A 25 12.08 2.19 -6.75
N ILE A 26 11.06 1.40 -7.05
CA ILE A 26 9.72 1.92 -7.30
C ILE A 26 9.22 2.71 -6.10
N ILE A 27 9.35 2.15 -4.92
CA ILE A 27 8.93 2.80 -3.68
C ILE A 27 9.70 4.10 -3.44
N ARG A 28 11.01 4.08 -3.62
CA ARG A 28 11.83 5.29 -3.49
C ARG A 28 11.40 6.37 -4.47
N ASN A 29 11.05 5.98 -5.69
CA ASN A 29 10.61 6.94 -6.69
C ASN A 29 9.25 7.54 -6.33
N ILE A 30 8.37 6.78 -5.70
CA ILE A 30 7.11 7.32 -5.17
C ILE A 30 7.41 8.37 -4.11
N ILE A 31 8.30 8.07 -3.17
CA ILE A 31 8.67 8.99 -2.10
C ILE A 31 9.30 10.27 -2.67
N ARG A 32 10.09 10.15 -3.73
CA ARG A 32 10.76 11.28 -4.38
C ARG A 32 9.86 12.07 -5.33
N GLY A 33 8.63 11.64 -5.51
CA GLY A 33 7.69 12.30 -6.40
C GLY A 33 8.00 12.14 -7.88
N LYS A 34 8.61 11.04 -8.28
CA LYS A 34 8.90 10.77 -9.69
C LYS A 34 7.68 10.19 -10.38
N PHE A 35 7.44 10.63 -11.62
CA PHE A 35 6.34 10.12 -12.42
C PHE A 35 6.62 8.67 -12.81
N GLN A 36 5.68 7.78 -12.50
CA GLN A 36 5.79 6.35 -12.80
C GLN A 36 4.45 5.82 -13.27
N PRO A 37 4.20 5.81 -14.60
CA PRO A 37 2.96 5.23 -15.12
C PRO A 37 2.94 3.72 -14.94
N GLY A 38 1.75 3.15 -14.86
CA GLY A 38 1.58 1.70 -14.74
C GLY A 38 1.82 1.15 -13.34
N ILE A 39 1.83 2.02 -12.33
CA ILE A 39 1.99 1.59 -10.94
C ILE A 39 0.80 2.11 -10.14
N PHE A 40 0.12 1.21 -9.46
CA PHE A 40 -0.97 1.54 -8.56
C PHE A 40 -0.57 1.23 -7.14
N VAL A 41 -0.82 2.18 -6.25
CA VAL A 41 -0.47 2.08 -4.85
C VAL A 41 -1.72 1.80 -4.04
N ILE A 42 -1.65 0.80 -3.20
CA ILE A 42 -2.69 0.53 -2.21
C ILE A 42 -2.19 1.11 -0.90
N SER A 43 -2.94 2.06 -0.35
CA SER A 43 -2.49 2.81 0.81
C SER A 43 -3.59 3.01 1.83
N ILE A 44 -3.17 3.31 3.05
CA ILE A 44 -4.05 3.76 4.12
C ILE A 44 -3.67 5.21 4.39
N SER A 45 -4.65 6.11 4.31
CA SER A 45 -4.39 7.51 4.62
C SER A 45 -4.62 7.78 6.10
N ASP A 46 -4.23 8.96 6.54
CA ASP A 46 -4.47 9.43 7.88
C ASP A 46 -5.91 9.90 8.12
N ASP A 47 -6.73 9.85 7.09
CA ASP A 47 -8.17 10.15 7.21
C ASP A 47 -8.87 9.04 7.99
N GLU A 48 -9.57 9.41 9.07
CA GLU A 48 -10.24 8.46 9.94
C GLU A 48 -11.30 7.62 9.25
N ASN A 49 -11.89 8.15 8.19
CA ASN A 49 -12.97 7.48 7.48
C ASN A 49 -12.49 6.55 6.36
N SER A 50 -11.22 6.65 5.98
CA SER A 50 -10.68 5.84 4.90
C SER A 50 -10.13 4.54 5.42
N GLN A 51 -10.48 3.44 4.74
CA GLN A 51 -9.87 2.14 5.00
C GLN A 51 -8.66 1.98 4.06
N LEU A 52 -8.93 1.71 2.81
CA LEU A 52 -7.89 1.53 1.80
C LEU A 52 -8.21 2.39 0.59
N GLU A 53 -7.18 2.90 -0.03
CA GLU A 53 -7.29 3.63 -1.28
C GLU A 53 -6.39 2.98 -2.33
N ILE A 54 -6.90 2.88 -3.55
CA ILE A 54 -6.13 2.42 -4.70
C ILE A 54 -5.89 3.62 -5.58
N THR A 55 -4.64 4.04 -5.73
CA THR A 55 -4.30 5.31 -6.37
C THR A 55 -3.17 5.08 -7.37
N PRO A 56 -3.30 5.56 -8.61
CA PRO A 56 -2.15 5.58 -9.51
C PRO A 56 -1.01 6.38 -8.87
N ALA A 57 0.22 5.87 -8.97
CA ALA A 57 1.35 6.49 -8.28
C ALA A 57 1.54 7.96 -8.65
N TYR A 58 1.25 8.33 -9.93
CA TYR A 58 1.43 9.71 -10.37
C TYR A 58 0.47 10.69 -9.70
N ILE A 59 -0.65 10.23 -9.13
CA ILE A 59 -1.60 11.10 -8.45
C ILE A 59 -0.98 11.72 -7.21
N PHE A 60 -0.03 11.05 -6.59
CA PHE A 60 0.64 11.60 -5.40
C PHE A 60 1.50 12.84 -5.70
N LEU A 61 1.70 13.15 -6.98
CA LEU A 61 2.37 14.40 -7.37
C LEU A 61 1.49 15.63 -7.22
N GLN A 62 0.19 15.44 -7.01
CA GLN A 62 -0.76 16.55 -6.90
C GLN A 62 -0.59 17.28 -5.56
N PRO A 63 -0.82 18.60 -5.52
CA PRO A 63 -0.67 19.39 -4.29
C PRO A 63 -1.50 18.88 -3.12
N TYR A 64 -2.62 18.24 -3.39
CA TYR A 64 -3.48 17.67 -2.36
C TYR A 64 -2.70 16.78 -1.39
N TYR A 65 -1.71 16.02 -1.90
CA TYR A 65 -0.97 15.07 -1.08
C TYR A 65 0.25 15.67 -0.40
N LYS A 66 0.57 16.94 -0.66
CA LYS A 66 1.79 17.56 -0.18
C LYS A 66 1.97 17.46 1.34
N GLU A 67 0.87 17.62 2.09
CA GLU A 67 0.89 17.58 3.54
C GLU A 67 0.24 16.35 4.13
N ARG A 68 -0.05 15.36 3.29
CA ARG A 68 -0.68 14.13 3.74
C ARG A 68 0.36 13.10 4.16
N HIS A 69 -0.05 12.24 5.09
CA HIS A 69 0.73 11.06 5.46
C HIS A 69 -0.02 9.84 4.94
N ILE A 70 0.67 9.02 4.17
CA ILE A 70 0.11 7.76 3.68
C ILE A 70 1.03 6.61 4.06
N GLU A 71 0.43 5.47 4.29
CA GLU A 71 1.16 4.23 4.50
C GLU A 71 0.91 3.32 3.31
N ILE A 72 1.97 2.93 2.62
CA ILE A 72 1.87 2.03 1.47
C ILE A 72 1.78 0.61 2.00
N VAL A 73 0.71 -0.09 1.63
CA VAL A 73 0.48 -1.47 2.05
C VAL A 73 0.47 -2.44 0.88
N GLY A 74 0.43 -1.94 -0.35
CA GLY A 74 0.47 -2.81 -1.52
C GLY A 74 0.80 -2.08 -2.81
N LEU A 75 1.22 -2.85 -3.81
CA LEU A 75 1.51 -2.37 -5.16
C LEU A 75 0.91 -3.31 -6.18
N ALA A 76 0.40 -2.75 -7.27
CA ALA A 76 -0.13 -3.52 -8.39
C ALA A 76 0.13 -2.78 -9.70
N GLU A 77 0.09 -3.51 -10.81
CA GLU A 77 0.34 -2.94 -12.14
C GLU A 77 -0.91 -2.38 -12.79
N SER A 78 -2.08 -2.62 -12.21
CA SER A 78 -3.34 -2.06 -12.70
C SER A 78 -4.34 -1.97 -11.56
N HIS A 79 -5.38 -1.16 -11.77
CA HIS A 79 -6.47 -1.06 -10.80
C HIS A 79 -7.18 -2.40 -10.63
N ASN A 80 -7.45 -3.10 -11.73
CA ASN A 80 -8.12 -4.40 -11.66
C ASN A 80 -7.31 -5.42 -10.87
N THR A 81 -6.00 -5.48 -11.09
CA THR A 81 -5.14 -6.40 -10.34
C THR A 81 -5.09 -6.01 -8.87
N ALA A 82 -5.10 -4.71 -8.57
CA ALA A 82 -5.16 -4.26 -7.17
C ALA A 82 -6.41 -4.78 -6.48
N VAL A 83 -7.55 -4.74 -7.17
CA VAL A 83 -8.82 -5.19 -6.60
C VAL A 83 -8.90 -6.73 -6.57
N GLU A 84 -8.64 -7.37 -7.70
CA GLU A 84 -8.94 -8.80 -7.88
C GLU A 84 -7.89 -9.72 -7.27
N ASP A 85 -6.66 -9.25 -7.13
CA ASP A 85 -5.57 -10.04 -6.55
C ASP A 85 -5.21 -9.53 -5.15
N VAL A 86 -4.70 -8.31 -5.08
CA VAL A 86 -4.08 -7.81 -3.85
C VAL A 86 -5.11 -7.59 -2.75
N LEU A 87 -6.19 -6.87 -3.07
CA LEU A 87 -7.22 -6.56 -2.09
C LEU A 87 -7.94 -7.81 -1.58
N VAL A 88 -8.15 -8.78 -2.46
CA VAL A 88 -8.76 -10.05 -2.07
C VAL A 88 -7.91 -10.77 -1.03
N ARG A 89 -6.59 -10.84 -1.26
CA ARG A 89 -5.69 -11.47 -0.31
C ARG A 89 -5.64 -10.72 1.02
N MET A 90 -5.62 -9.40 0.96
CA MET A 90 -5.65 -8.57 2.17
C MET A 90 -6.92 -8.83 2.99
N THR A 91 -8.06 -8.85 2.32
CA THR A 91 -9.35 -9.07 2.96
C THR A 91 -9.39 -10.43 3.62
N ASP A 92 -8.92 -11.44 2.91
CA ASP A 92 -8.91 -12.82 3.39
C ASP A 92 -8.04 -12.95 4.64
N ASP A 93 -6.84 -12.38 4.60
CA ASP A 93 -5.91 -12.43 5.72
C ASP A 93 -6.44 -11.66 6.93
N CYS A 94 -7.03 -10.50 6.69
CA CYS A 94 -7.60 -9.68 7.75
C CYS A 94 -8.76 -10.41 8.43
N TYR A 95 -9.60 -11.04 7.64
CA TYR A 95 -10.74 -11.79 8.15
C TYR A 95 -10.30 -12.99 8.99
N LYS A 96 -9.27 -13.69 8.55
CA LYS A 96 -8.75 -14.85 9.27
C LYS A 96 -8.20 -14.48 10.64
N LEU A 97 -7.61 -13.30 10.77
CA LEU A 97 -7.00 -12.87 12.02
C LEU A 97 -7.99 -12.20 12.98
N TYR A 98 -8.91 -11.40 12.46
CA TYR A 98 -9.76 -10.56 13.29
C TYR A 98 -11.25 -10.83 13.15
N GLY A 99 -11.65 -11.63 12.18
CA GLY A 99 -13.06 -11.88 11.90
C GLY A 99 -13.79 -10.68 11.31
N ASN A 100 -13.05 -9.67 10.86
CA ASN A 100 -13.61 -8.49 10.22
C ASN A 100 -12.59 -7.88 9.27
N CYS A 101 -13.01 -6.84 8.54
CA CYS A 101 -12.16 -6.20 7.53
C CYS A 101 -11.67 -4.82 7.97
N ASN A 102 -11.27 -4.67 9.23
CA ASN A 102 -10.70 -3.42 9.68
C ASN A 102 -9.22 -3.36 9.34
N PHE A 103 -8.92 -2.83 8.16
CA PHE A 103 -7.56 -2.78 7.64
C PHE A 103 -6.65 -1.87 8.45
N LYS A 104 -7.16 -0.81 9.03
CA LYS A 104 -6.33 0.08 9.85
C LYS A 104 -5.76 -0.66 11.05
N ILE A 105 -6.58 -1.47 11.72
CA ILE A 105 -6.11 -2.28 12.84
C ILE A 105 -5.15 -3.35 12.35
N TYR A 106 -5.50 -4.03 11.25
CA TYR A 106 -4.69 -5.10 10.70
C TYR A 106 -3.27 -4.63 10.38
N PHE A 107 -3.14 -3.53 9.64
CA PHE A 107 -1.83 -3.02 9.24
C PHE A 107 -1.11 -2.31 10.36
N LYS A 108 -1.83 -1.70 11.30
CA LYS A 108 -1.21 -1.11 12.47
C LYS A 108 -0.50 -2.18 13.30
N ASP A 109 -1.16 -3.32 13.49
CA ASP A 109 -0.54 -4.43 14.22
C ASP A 109 0.66 -4.97 13.47
N ARG A 110 0.59 -5.04 12.13
CA ARG A 110 1.71 -5.48 11.31
C ARG A 110 2.89 -4.51 11.37
N LEU A 111 2.60 -3.20 11.37
CA LEU A 111 3.65 -2.19 11.46
C LEU A 111 4.36 -2.26 12.80
N ASN A 112 3.63 -2.53 13.86
CA ASN A 112 4.15 -2.57 15.22
C ASN A 112 4.35 -4.00 15.74
N GLY A 113 3.99 -5.00 14.96
CA GLY A 113 3.96 -6.38 15.38
C GLY A 113 5.30 -6.91 15.83
N GLU A 114 6.33 -6.59 15.10
CA GLU A 114 7.69 -6.99 15.45
C GLU A 114 8.17 -6.30 16.73
N VAL A 115 7.64 -5.13 17.02
CA VAL A 115 7.98 -4.39 18.25
C VAL A 115 7.29 -5.02 19.44
N SER A 116 6.05 -5.44 19.24
CA SER A 116 5.25 -6.03 20.32
C SER A 116 5.53 -7.52 20.51
N SER A 117 6.09 -8.13 19.52
CA SER A 117 6.45 -9.53 19.61
C SER A 117 7.86 -9.73 20.17
#